data_f78416b979b51cef56c512ff241fd2ba
#
_entry.id   f78416b979b51cef56c512ff241fd2ba
#
_cell.length_a   1.000
_cell.length_b   1.000
_cell.length_c   1.000
_cell.angle_alpha   90.00
_cell.angle_beta   90.00
_cell.angle_gamma   90.00
#
_symmetry.space_group_name_H-M   'P 1'
#
loop_
_entity.id
_entity.type
_entity.pdbx_description
1 polymer ?
#
loop_
_entity_poly.entity_id
_entity_poly.type
_entity_poly.pdbx_seq_one_letter_code
_entity_poly.pdbx_strand_id
1 'polypeptide(L)'
;MPRLFIEEGFDQVGPLYCVKSKHREGVEFINQDLRSEVPTCLFDLILCRYVAFTYFASALQCKVMARMFERLRPNGYLVIGADEKLPAIVPEVVSLNGQPHIFQKIGGLQSAKRNFRREQRTSISLLD
;
A
#
# COMPACT_ATOMS: atom_id res chain seq x y z
N MET A 1 17.31 -13.07 9.14
CA MET A 1 16.03 -13.80 8.91
C MET A 1 15.95 -14.95 9.91
N PRO A 2 14.84 -15.17 10.60
CA PRO A 2 14.70 -16.29 11.54
C PRO A 2 14.90 -17.64 10.85
N ARG A 3 15.60 -18.56 11.52
CA ARG A 3 15.96 -19.88 10.97
C ARG A 3 14.76 -20.67 10.47
N LEU A 4 13.65 -20.61 11.19
CA LEU A 4 12.40 -21.28 10.84
C LEU A 4 11.87 -20.83 9.45
N PHE A 5 11.96 -19.54 9.13
CA PHE A 5 11.55 -19.02 7.83
C PHE A 5 12.40 -19.55 6.67
N ILE A 6 13.70 -19.73 6.92
CA ILE A 6 14.61 -20.29 5.92
C ILE A 6 14.25 -21.76 5.66
N GLU A 7 14.11 -22.55 6.71
CA GLU A 7 13.82 -23.99 6.63
C GLU A 7 12.45 -24.29 6.01
N GLU A 8 11.43 -23.50 6.34
CA GLU A 8 10.08 -23.68 5.81
C GLU A 8 9.85 -23.07 4.43
N GLY A 9 10.54 -21.98 4.11
CA GLY A 9 10.31 -21.18 2.91
C GLY A 9 11.23 -21.50 1.74
N PHE A 10 12.43 -22.05 2.01
CA PHE A 10 13.49 -22.14 1.00
C PHE A 10 14.13 -23.54 0.96
N ASP A 11 14.59 -23.91 -0.22
CA ASP A 11 15.50 -25.02 -0.46
C ASP A 11 16.90 -24.45 -0.70
N GLN A 12 17.91 -25.04 -0.09
CA GLN A 12 19.29 -24.65 -0.33
C GLN A 12 19.83 -25.38 -1.58
N VAL A 13 20.32 -24.61 -2.54
CA VAL A 13 20.92 -25.11 -3.79
C VAL A 13 22.34 -24.53 -3.89
N GLY A 14 23.33 -25.29 -3.42
CA GLY A 14 24.69 -24.80 -3.31
C GLY A 14 24.79 -23.58 -2.39
N PRO A 15 25.36 -22.44 -2.84
CA PRO A 15 25.44 -21.21 -2.06
C PRO A 15 24.14 -20.38 -2.08
N LEU A 16 23.12 -20.79 -2.84
CA LEU A 16 21.90 -20.05 -3.07
C LEU A 16 20.70 -20.65 -2.31
N TYR A 17 19.69 -19.82 -2.07
CA TYR A 17 18.38 -20.23 -1.55
C TYR A 17 17.32 -20.06 -2.63
N CYS A 18 16.56 -21.11 -2.87
CA CYS A 18 15.45 -21.11 -3.81
C CYS A 18 14.13 -21.18 -3.03
N VAL A 19 13.18 -20.32 -3.33
CA VAL A 19 11.83 -20.37 -2.74
C VAL A 19 11.18 -21.70 -3.13
N LYS A 20 10.66 -22.43 -2.14
CA LYS A 20 9.99 -23.72 -2.36
C LYS A 20 8.82 -23.61 -3.32
N SER A 21 8.60 -24.64 -4.13
CA SER A 21 7.54 -24.66 -5.16
C SER A 21 6.16 -24.30 -4.61
N LYS A 22 5.80 -24.83 -3.44
CA LYS A 22 4.51 -24.54 -2.77
C LYS A 22 4.24 -23.06 -2.52
N HIS A 23 5.29 -22.22 -2.43
CA HIS A 23 5.17 -20.77 -2.23
C HIS A 23 5.27 -19.98 -3.54
N ARG A 24 5.57 -20.65 -4.66
CA ARG A 24 5.59 -20.04 -5.99
C ARG A 24 4.29 -20.27 -6.77
N GLU A 25 3.46 -21.20 -6.31
CA GLU A 25 2.15 -21.45 -6.91
C GLU A 25 1.27 -20.19 -6.80
N GLY A 26 0.61 -19.83 -7.90
CA GLY A 26 -0.23 -18.63 -7.98
C GLY A 26 0.52 -17.31 -8.11
N VAL A 27 1.87 -17.32 -8.24
CA VAL A 27 2.66 -16.11 -8.52
C VAL A 27 2.65 -15.85 -10.02
N GLU A 28 2.26 -14.64 -10.39
CA GLU A 28 2.28 -14.13 -11.76
C GLU A 28 3.29 -12.99 -11.87
N PHE A 29 4.15 -13.02 -12.87
CA PHE A 29 5.09 -11.94 -13.19
C PHE A 29 4.54 -11.14 -14.37
N ILE A 30 4.29 -9.85 -14.13
CA ILE A 30 3.73 -8.93 -15.13
C ILE A 30 4.78 -7.86 -15.42
N ASN A 31 5.10 -7.68 -16.71
CA ASN A 31 5.96 -6.57 -17.14
C ASN A 31 5.08 -5.36 -17.48
N GLN A 32 5.00 -4.40 -16.56
CA GLN A 32 4.19 -3.18 -16.68
C GLN A 32 5.00 -1.95 -16.28
N ASP A 33 4.69 -0.83 -16.92
CA ASP A 33 5.22 0.48 -16.53
C ASP A 33 4.22 1.19 -15.61
N LEU A 34 4.54 1.28 -14.31
CA LEU A 34 3.71 1.95 -13.32
C LEU A 34 3.40 3.42 -13.64
N ARG A 35 4.20 4.07 -14.48
CA ARG A 35 3.96 5.45 -14.92
C ARG A 35 2.71 5.55 -15.79
N SER A 36 2.39 4.53 -16.55
CA SER A 36 1.27 4.48 -17.48
C SER A 36 0.10 3.65 -16.99
N GLU A 37 0.35 2.52 -16.34
CA GLU A 37 -0.69 1.56 -15.97
C GLU A 37 -0.38 0.80 -14.68
N VAL A 38 -1.41 0.22 -14.09
CA VAL A 38 -1.36 -0.73 -12.98
C VAL A 38 -2.23 -1.93 -13.33
N PRO A 39 -2.01 -3.12 -12.73
CA PRO A 39 -2.87 -4.27 -12.96
C PRO A 39 -4.34 -3.95 -12.73
N THR A 40 -5.23 -4.52 -13.53
CA THR A 40 -6.67 -4.18 -13.52
C THR A 40 -7.47 -4.87 -12.41
N CYS A 41 -6.93 -5.91 -11.79
CA CYS A 41 -7.57 -6.62 -10.68
C CYS A 41 -7.55 -5.81 -9.37
N LEU A 42 -8.38 -6.23 -8.40
CA LEU A 42 -8.41 -5.66 -7.06
C LEU A 42 -7.50 -6.46 -6.13
N PHE A 43 -6.81 -5.76 -5.24
CA PHE A 43 -5.85 -6.33 -4.31
C PHE A 43 -6.25 -6.07 -2.86
N ASP A 44 -5.95 -7.01 -1.99
CA ASP A 44 -6.05 -6.87 -0.54
C ASP A 44 -4.80 -6.18 0.04
N LEU A 45 -3.65 -6.35 -0.62
CA LEU A 45 -2.37 -5.79 -0.23
C LEU A 45 -1.58 -5.36 -1.46
N ILE A 46 -1.05 -4.13 -1.43
CA ILE A 46 -0.08 -3.63 -2.41
C ILE A 46 1.21 -3.27 -1.67
N LEU A 47 2.34 -3.79 -2.14
CA LEU A 47 3.67 -3.44 -1.66
C LEU A 47 4.36 -2.60 -2.73
N CYS A 48 4.52 -1.29 -2.49
CA CYS A 48 5.23 -0.37 -3.37
C CYS A 48 6.32 0.35 -2.58
N ARG A 49 7.45 -0.34 -2.39
CA ARG A 49 8.55 0.14 -1.55
C ARG A 49 9.72 0.61 -2.39
N TYR A 50 10.18 1.85 -2.12
CA TYR A 50 11.36 2.47 -2.73
C TYR A 50 11.33 2.50 -4.28
N VAL A 51 10.17 2.71 -4.87
CA VAL A 51 9.97 2.83 -6.33
C VAL A 51 9.26 4.14 -6.67
N ALA A 52 7.93 4.15 -6.62
CA ALA A 52 7.13 5.28 -7.08
C ALA A 52 7.34 6.54 -6.23
N PHE A 53 7.33 6.40 -4.90
CA PHE A 53 7.40 7.52 -3.96
C PHE A 53 8.82 7.97 -3.65
N THR A 54 9.82 7.32 -4.21
CA THR A 54 11.24 7.71 -4.15
C THR A 54 11.70 8.40 -5.44
N TYR A 55 11.39 7.81 -6.60
CA TYR A 55 12.02 8.19 -7.86
C TYR A 55 11.15 9.03 -8.79
N PHE A 56 9.82 9.00 -8.63
CA PHE A 56 8.95 9.74 -9.54
C PHE A 56 8.78 11.20 -9.11
N ALA A 57 8.56 12.09 -10.06
CA ALA A 57 8.17 13.46 -9.80
C ALA A 57 6.82 13.53 -9.09
N SER A 58 6.58 14.53 -8.24
CA SER A 58 5.40 14.64 -7.37
C SER A 58 4.07 14.49 -8.11
N ALA A 59 3.92 15.09 -9.30
CA ALA A 59 2.70 14.96 -10.10
C ALA A 59 2.44 13.51 -10.55
N LEU A 60 3.50 12.77 -10.86
CA LEU A 60 3.41 11.36 -11.24
C LEU A 60 3.15 10.48 -10.02
N GLN A 61 3.78 10.79 -8.87
CA GLN A 61 3.50 10.11 -7.60
C GLN A 61 2.00 10.18 -7.25
N CYS A 62 1.35 11.34 -7.41
CA CYS A 62 -0.09 11.50 -7.17
C CYS A 62 -0.92 10.62 -8.09
N LYS A 63 -0.59 10.54 -9.39
CA LYS A 63 -1.29 9.69 -10.35
C LYS A 63 -1.16 8.22 -10.04
N VAL A 64 0.06 7.76 -9.73
CA VAL A 64 0.33 6.35 -9.37
C VAL A 64 -0.38 5.99 -8.07
N MET A 65 -0.32 6.86 -7.07
CA MET A 65 -1.03 6.68 -5.80
C MET A 65 -2.54 6.52 -6.01
N ALA A 66 -3.17 7.40 -6.78
CA ALA A 66 -4.61 7.32 -7.08
C ALA A 66 -4.97 5.98 -7.73
N ARG A 67 -4.22 5.55 -8.74
CA ARG A 67 -4.42 4.26 -9.41
C ARG A 67 -4.28 3.07 -8.45
N MET A 68 -3.28 3.09 -7.56
CA MET A 68 -3.09 2.03 -6.54
C MET A 68 -4.28 1.97 -5.59
N PHE A 69 -4.78 3.11 -5.12
CA PHE A 69 -5.95 3.12 -4.23
C PHE A 69 -7.24 2.70 -4.93
N GLU A 70 -7.41 2.96 -6.22
CA GLU A 70 -8.52 2.42 -7.00
C GLU A 70 -8.47 0.89 -7.07
N ARG A 71 -7.28 0.30 -7.06
CA ARG A 71 -7.08 -1.17 -7.10
C ARG A 71 -7.05 -1.83 -5.73
N LEU A 72 -7.06 -1.09 -4.64
CA LEU A 72 -7.25 -1.65 -3.30
C LEU A 72 -8.73 -1.91 -3.03
N ARG A 73 -9.01 -3.10 -2.51
CA ARG A 73 -10.33 -3.40 -1.92
C ARG A 73 -10.58 -2.53 -0.70
N PRO A 74 -11.84 -2.30 -0.32
CA PRO A 74 -12.16 -1.74 0.99
C PRO A 74 -11.46 -2.53 2.10
N ASN A 75 -10.86 -1.82 3.05
CA ASN A 75 -10.01 -2.36 4.13
C ASN A 75 -8.68 -3.01 3.67
N GLY A 76 -8.33 -2.91 2.39
CA GLY A 76 -7.02 -3.32 1.88
C GLY A 76 -5.90 -2.37 2.32
N TYR A 77 -4.65 -2.83 2.17
CA TYR A 77 -3.47 -2.11 2.66
C TYR A 77 -2.50 -1.76 1.54
N LEU A 78 -1.93 -0.57 1.61
CA LEU A 78 -0.75 -0.14 0.85
C LEU A 78 0.43 -0.01 1.81
N VAL A 79 1.56 -0.63 1.49
CA VAL A 79 2.82 -0.51 2.22
C VAL A 79 3.84 0.17 1.32
N ILE A 80 4.43 1.26 1.80
CA ILE A 80 5.54 1.98 1.15
C ILE A 80 6.84 1.78 1.92
N GLY A 81 7.95 2.34 1.43
CA GLY A 81 9.22 2.31 2.16
C GLY A 81 9.15 3.09 3.47
N ALA A 82 9.96 2.70 4.46
CA ALA A 82 9.93 3.31 5.80
C ALA A 82 10.23 4.82 5.79
N ASP A 83 11.05 5.28 4.83
CA ASP A 83 11.44 6.68 4.67
C ASP A 83 10.63 7.41 3.60
N GLU A 84 9.71 6.71 2.92
CA GLU A 84 8.83 7.30 1.92
C GLU A 84 7.61 7.94 2.55
N LYS A 85 7.01 8.90 1.83
CA LYS A 85 5.76 9.57 2.21
C LYS A 85 4.81 9.60 1.03
N LEU A 86 3.51 9.52 1.31
CA LEU A 86 2.52 9.76 0.27
C LEU A 86 2.52 11.24 -0.13
N PRO A 87 2.37 11.54 -1.44
CA PRO A 87 2.45 12.91 -1.96
C PRO A 87 1.25 13.79 -1.58
N ALA A 88 0.14 13.18 -1.16
CA ALA A 88 -1.07 13.89 -0.77
C ALA A 88 -1.86 13.12 0.30
N ILE A 89 -2.72 13.83 1.02
CA ILE A 89 -3.68 13.23 1.96
C ILE A 89 -4.90 12.78 1.17
N VAL A 90 -5.28 11.51 1.35
CA VAL A 90 -6.48 10.91 0.75
C VAL A 90 -7.49 10.65 1.86
N PRO A 91 -8.70 11.22 1.82
CA PRO A 91 -9.68 11.09 2.91
C PRO A 91 -10.07 9.65 3.23
N GLU A 92 -10.08 8.77 2.22
CA GLU A 92 -10.43 7.36 2.34
C GLU A 92 -9.29 6.48 2.83
N VAL A 93 -8.15 7.08 3.21
CA VAL A 93 -6.95 6.32 3.59
C VAL A 93 -6.45 6.77 4.96
N VAL A 94 -6.08 5.82 5.78
CA VAL A 94 -5.48 6.06 7.11
C VAL A 94 -4.17 5.32 7.24
N SER A 95 -3.19 5.95 7.86
CA SER A 95 -2.00 5.24 8.33
C SER A 95 -2.33 4.44 9.59
N LEU A 96 -1.72 3.28 9.74
CA LEU A 96 -1.82 2.51 10.98
C LEU A 96 -1.06 3.22 12.11
N ASN A 97 -1.63 3.17 13.33
CA ASN A 97 -0.99 3.73 14.51
C ASN A 97 0.40 3.09 14.73
N GLY A 98 1.42 3.95 14.86
CA GLY A 98 2.81 3.53 15.03
C GLY A 98 3.49 2.96 13.78
N GLN A 99 2.79 2.96 12.62
CA GLN A 99 3.30 2.45 11.34
C GLN A 99 3.00 3.45 10.21
N PRO A 100 3.75 4.56 10.12
CA PRO A 100 3.43 5.66 9.18
C PRO A 100 3.60 5.31 7.71
N HIS A 101 4.19 4.16 7.41
CA HIS A 101 4.40 3.63 6.06
C HIS A 101 3.39 2.54 5.65
N ILE A 102 2.41 2.23 6.51
CA ILE A 102 1.33 1.29 6.22
C ILE A 102 0.01 2.05 6.23
N PHE A 103 -0.70 2.01 5.11
CA PHE A 103 -1.95 2.74 4.88
C PHE A 103 -3.08 1.76 4.63
N GLN A 104 -4.22 1.99 5.25
CA GLN A 104 -5.43 1.21 5.03
C GLN A 104 -6.46 2.05 4.29
N LYS A 105 -7.05 1.47 3.23
CA LYS A 105 -8.23 2.04 2.56
C LYS A 105 -9.47 1.77 3.42
N ILE A 106 -10.16 2.83 3.83
CA ILE A 106 -11.35 2.72 4.66
C ILE A 106 -12.55 2.35 3.79
N GLY A 107 -13.36 1.40 4.23
CA GLY A 107 -14.64 1.08 3.60
C GLY A 107 -15.65 2.23 3.71
N GLY A 108 -16.59 2.34 2.75
CA GLY A 108 -17.47 3.50 2.57
C GLY A 108 -18.20 4.01 3.81
N LEU A 109 -18.69 3.13 4.69
CA LEU A 109 -19.37 3.53 5.95
C LEU A 109 -18.43 4.18 6.97
N GLN A 110 -17.17 3.75 7.04
CA GLN A 110 -16.16 4.32 7.93
C GLN A 110 -15.63 5.66 7.39
N SER A 111 -15.52 5.78 6.08
CA SER A 111 -15.18 7.04 5.40
C SER A 111 -16.22 8.13 5.69
N ALA A 112 -17.50 7.83 5.54
CA ALA A 112 -18.59 8.76 5.84
C ALA A 112 -18.60 9.24 7.30
N LYS A 113 -18.37 8.33 8.27
CA LYS A 113 -18.27 8.69 9.71
C LYS A 113 -17.08 9.60 10.02
N ARG A 114 -15.95 9.43 9.34
CA ARG A 114 -14.78 10.30 9.55
C ARG A 114 -14.97 11.67 8.95
N ASN A 115 -15.56 11.77 7.76
CA ASN A 115 -15.88 13.04 7.14
C ASN A 115 -16.86 13.84 8.02
N PHE A 116 -17.90 13.21 8.54
CA PHE A 116 -18.85 13.83 9.47
C PHE A 116 -18.17 14.34 10.76
N ARG A 117 -17.27 13.57 11.37
CA ARG A 117 -16.51 14.01 12.55
C ARG A 117 -15.54 15.16 12.24
N ARG A 118 -14.96 15.19 11.04
CA ARG A 118 -14.06 16.25 10.61
C ARG A 118 -14.80 17.57 10.41
N GLU A 119 -15.97 17.53 9.78
CA GLU A 119 -16.82 18.70 9.59
C GLU A 119 -17.31 19.28 10.92
N GLN A 120 -17.69 18.45 11.88
CA GLN A 120 -18.07 18.91 13.23
C GLN A 120 -16.90 19.57 13.97
N ARG A 121 -15.68 19.07 13.85
CA ARG A 121 -14.49 19.71 14.46
C ARG A 121 -14.18 21.06 13.83
N THR A 122 -14.36 21.22 12.54
CA THR A 122 -14.15 22.48 11.83
C THR A 122 -15.23 23.51 12.22
N SER A 123 -16.46 23.07 12.44
CA SER A 123 -17.58 23.95 12.87
C SER A 123 -17.40 24.48 14.30
N ILE A 124 -16.76 23.73 15.19
CA ILE A 124 -16.51 24.14 16.58
C ILE A 124 -15.39 25.18 16.67
N SER A 125 -14.41 25.14 15.76
CA SER A 125 -13.30 26.12 15.75
C SER A 125 -13.67 27.49 15.16
N LEU A 126 -14.88 27.64 14.61
CA LEU A 126 -15.40 28.93 14.12
C LEU A 126 -16.26 29.68 15.14
N LEU A 127 -16.46 29.13 16.34
CA LEU A 127 -17.25 29.72 17.43
C LEU A 127 -16.38 30.31 18.57
N ASP A 128 -15.08 30.22 18.46
CA ASP A 128 -14.10 30.90 19.30
C ASP A 128 -13.60 32.18 18.57
#